data_469d701e8db46b190b592934dd265aaa
#
_entry.id   469d701e8db46b190b592934dd265aaa
#
_cell.length_a   1.000
_cell.length_b   1.000
_cell.length_c   1.000
_cell.angle_alpha   90.00
_cell.angle_beta   90.00
_cell.angle_gamma   90.00
#
_symmetry.space_group_name_H-M   'P 1'
#
loop_
_entity.id
_entity.type
_entity.pdbx_description
1 polymer ?
#
loop_
_entity_poly.entity_id
_entity_poly.type
_entity_poly.pdbx_seq_one_letter_code
_entity_poly.pdbx_strand_id
1 'polypeptide(L)'
;MNPQTPARLTGSASMSFQNPVYVVSCASVVGKKEGEGPLGSKFDLVCEEPMFGEATWEAAESTMQKEAAALALGKAGLTPGDIRMTFAGDLLAQTTASSFGIAGMGIPFYGLFGACSTIGESLSLGAMSVA
;
A
#
# COMPACT_ATOMS: atom_id res chain seq x y z
N MET A 1 19.84 -31.23 -5.89
CA MET A 1 19.24 -30.33 -4.89
C MET A 1 17.81 -30.05 -5.34
N ASN A 2 16.83 -30.41 -4.53
CA ASN A 2 15.44 -30.11 -4.85
C ASN A 2 15.27 -28.60 -4.76
N PRO A 3 14.81 -27.89 -5.78
CA PRO A 3 14.57 -26.46 -5.67
C PRO A 3 13.50 -26.28 -4.59
N GLN A 4 13.89 -25.66 -3.47
CA GLN A 4 12.95 -25.40 -2.38
C GLN A 4 11.95 -24.39 -2.91
N THR A 5 10.70 -24.76 -2.93
CA THR A 5 9.61 -23.86 -3.35
C THR A 5 9.50 -22.77 -2.29
N PRO A 6 9.67 -21.49 -2.63
CA PRO A 6 9.71 -20.40 -1.65
C PRO A 6 8.39 -20.25 -0.89
N ALA A 7 7.29 -20.69 -1.47
CA ALA A 7 5.96 -20.69 -0.85
C ALA A 7 5.29 -22.05 -1.00
N ARG A 8 4.51 -22.47 0.01
CA ARG A 8 3.77 -23.73 0.01
C ARG A 8 2.30 -23.47 0.32
N LEU A 9 1.43 -24.07 -0.48
CA LEU A 9 0.00 -24.11 -0.15
C LEU A 9 -0.22 -25.06 1.04
N THR A 10 -1.01 -24.61 2.01
CA THR A 10 -1.31 -25.36 3.23
C THR A 10 -2.83 -25.33 3.44
N GLY A 11 -3.43 -26.49 3.57
CA GLY A 11 -4.90 -26.58 3.63
C GLY A 11 -5.55 -26.18 2.31
N SER A 12 -6.76 -25.62 2.38
CA SER A 12 -7.56 -25.25 1.21
C SER A 12 -7.32 -23.84 0.68
N ALA A 13 -6.80 -22.93 1.52
CA ALA A 13 -6.73 -21.51 1.17
C ALA A 13 -5.61 -20.74 1.88
N SER A 14 -4.61 -21.43 2.44
CA SER A 14 -3.51 -20.79 3.13
C SER A 14 -2.19 -20.99 2.39
N MET A 15 -1.30 -20.04 2.54
CA MET A 15 0.06 -20.10 2.01
C MET A 15 1.05 -19.90 3.14
N SER A 16 2.08 -20.72 3.21
CA SER A 16 3.19 -20.58 4.13
C SER A 16 4.49 -20.35 3.37
N PHE A 17 5.33 -19.49 3.91
CA PHE A 17 6.66 -19.20 3.36
C PHE A 17 7.73 -19.94 4.18
N GLN A 18 8.76 -20.45 3.51
CA GLN A 18 9.88 -21.11 4.20
C GLN A 18 10.71 -20.09 4.98
N ASN A 19 10.94 -18.93 4.37
CA ASN A 19 11.59 -17.82 5.02
C ASN A 19 10.53 -16.86 5.52
N PRO A 20 10.67 -16.31 6.74
CA PRO A 20 9.72 -15.32 7.24
C PRO A 20 9.72 -14.07 6.35
N VAL A 21 8.53 -13.55 6.06
CA VAL A 21 8.32 -12.27 5.39
C VAL A 21 7.93 -11.25 6.45
N TYR A 22 8.61 -10.12 6.46
CA TYR A 22 8.42 -9.09 7.49
C TYR A 22 7.83 -7.82 6.91
N VAL A 23 6.94 -7.19 7.67
CA VAL A 23 6.54 -5.80 7.44
C VAL A 23 7.60 -4.91 8.06
N VAL A 24 8.35 -4.19 7.25
CA VAL A 24 9.45 -3.31 7.71
C VAL A 24 8.91 -2.00 8.26
N SER A 25 7.87 -1.46 7.61
CA SER A 25 7.25 -0.19 7.99
C SER A 25 5.79 -0.17 7.55
N CYS A 26 5.02 0.71 8.17
CA CYS A 26 3.66 1.04 7.76
C CYS A 26 3.39 2.52 8.01
N ALA A 27 2.44 3.09 7.25
CA ALA A 27 1.95 4.43 7.47
C ALA A 27 0.45 4.52 7.16
N SER A 28 -0.18 5.50 7.78
CA SER A 28 -1.61 5.75 7.65
C SER A 28 -1.87 7.23 7.39
N VAL A 29 -2.62 7.52 6.33
CA VAL A 29 -3.07 8.86 5.96
C VAL A 29 -4.59 8.83 5.91
N VAL A 30 -5.23 9.74 6.62
CA VAL A 30 -6.69 9.76 6.76
C VAL A 30 -7.24 11.17 6.61
N GLY A 31 -8.53 11.25 6.33
CA GLY A 31 -9.27 12.50 6.32
C GLY A 31 -9.74 12.91 7.71
N LYS A 32 -10.35 14.09 7.78
CA LYS A 32 -10.84 14.72 9.01
C LYS A 32 -11.73 13.82 9.87
N LYS A 33 -12.69 13.12 9.27
CA LYS A 33 -13.64 12.27 10.01
C LYS A 33 -12.96 11.16 10.80
N GLU A 34 -11.95 10.53 10.22
CA GLU A 34 -11.15 9.50 10.90
C GLU A 34 -10.27 10.13 11.98
N GLY A 35 -9.74 11.34 11.73
CA GLY A 35 -8.97 12.10 12.71
C GLY A 35 -9.78 12.49 13.96
N GLU A 36 -11.06 12.78 13.80
CA GLU A 36 -12.01 13.07 14.90
C GLU A 36 -12.48 11.81 15.63
N GLY A 37 -12.20 10.62 15.09
CA GLY A 37 -12.59 9.34 15.65
C GLY A 37 -11.71 8.89 16.84
N PRO A 38 -12.06 7.78 17.48
CA PRO A 38 -11.37 7.30 18.68
C PRO A 38 -9.89 6.89 18.42
N LEU A 39 -9.53 6.66 17.16
CA LEU A 39 -8.17 6.32 16.74
C LEU A 39 -7.42 7.52 16.13
N GLY A 40 -7.99 8.73 16.13
CA GLY A 40 -7.43 9.91 15.47
C GLY A 40 -5.96 10.17 15.80
N SER A 41 -5.58 10.05 17.08
CA SER A 41 -4.20 10.24 17.54
C SER A 41 -3.22 9.11 17.15
N LYS A 42 -3.69 8.07 16.49
CA LYS A 42 -2.88 6.92 16.07
C LYS A 42 -2.46 6.99 14.60
N PHE A 43 -3.11 7.83 13.81
CA PHE A 43 -2.78 8.00 12.40
C PHE A 43 -1.52 8.87 12.25
N ASP A 44 -0.72 8.55 11.22
CA ASP A 44 0.52 9.28 10.96
C ASP A 44 0.26 10.67 10.37
N LEU A 45 -0.79 10.81 9.56
CA LEU A 45 -1.20 12.08 8.99
C LEU A 45 -2.73 12.14 8.94
N VAL A 46 -3.27 13.23 9.49
CA VAL A 46 -4.69 13.58 9.37
C VAL A 46 -4.79 14.84 8.52
N CYS A 47 -5.49 14.79 7.42
CA CYS A 47 -5.77 15.95 6.59
C CYS A 47 -7.13 16.54 6.94
N GLU A 48 -7.14 17.80 7.39
CA GLU A 48 -8.36 18.53 7.75
C GLU A 48 -9.18 18.94 6.52
N GLU A 49 -8.52 19.09 5.37
CA GLU A 49 -9.14 19.48 4.11
C GLU A 49 -9.56 18.21 3.35
N PRO A 50 -10.88 18.02 3.06
CA PRO A 50 -11.41 16.77 2.50
C PRO A 50 -10.83 16.36 1.15
N MET A 51 -10.41 17.33 0.35
CA MET A 51 -9.84 17.10 -0.99
C MET A 51 -8.32 17.07 -1.01
N PHE A 52 -7.65 17.15 0.12
CA PHE A 52 -6.18 17.18 0.19
C PHE A 52 -5.54 18.28 -0.68
N GLY A 53 -6.24 19.41 -0.85
CA GLY A 53 -5.83 20.52 -1.71
C GLY A 53 -6.03 20.27 -3.20
N GLU A 54 -6.66 19.18 -3.58
CA GLU A 54 -6.85 18.76 -4.97
C GLU A 54 -8.22 19.20 -5.51
N ALA A 55 -8.35 19.19 -6.86
CA ALA A 55 -9.58 19.61 -7.52
C ALA A 55 -10.62 18.49 -7.72
N THR A 56 -10.20 17.22 -7.62
CA THR A 56 -11.07 16.05 -7.80
C THR A 56 -10.82 15.00 -6.73
N TRP A 57 -11.79 14.13 -6.51
CA TRP A 57 -11.68 13.03 -5.54
C TRP A 57 -10.60 12.03 -5.93
N GLU A 58 -10.43 11.77 -7.22
CA GLU A 58 -9.39 10.86 -7.73
C GLU A 58 -7.99 11.42 -7.48
N ALA A 59 -7.81 12.73 -7.66
CA ALA A 59 -6.56 13.40 -7.33
C ALA A 59 -6.29 13.41 -5.82
N ALA A 60 -7.32 13.62 -5.00
CA ALA A 60 -7.22 13.54 -3.55
C ALA A 60 -6.79 12.14 -3.10
N GLU A 61 -7.40 11.08 -3.65
CA GLU A 61 -7.01 9.70 -3.35
C GLU A 61 -5.57 9.40 -3.83
N SER A 62 -5.15 9.92 -4.98
CA SER A 62 -3.77 9.83 -5.47
C SER A 62 -2.79 10.46 -4.47
N THR A 63 -3.12 11.64 -3.97
CA THR A 63 -2.30 12.36 -3.00
C THR A 63 -2.23 11.60 -1.66
N MET A 64 -3.34 11.07 -1.17
CA MET A 64 -3.36 10.22 0.04
C MET A 64 -2.43 9.02 -0.10
N GLN A 65 -2.48 8.30 -1.21
CA GLN A 65 -1.64 7.14 -1.46
C GLN A 65 -0.16 7.51 -1.55
N LYS A 66 0.15 8.59 -2.26
CA LYS A 66 1.51 9.11 -2.37
C LYS A 66 2.09 9.48 -1.00
N GLU A 67 1.33 10.20 -0.19
CA GLU A 67 1.75 10.58 1.17
C GLU A 67 1.94 9.36 2.07
N ALA A 68 1.02 8.39 2.03
CA ALA A 68 1.16 7.16 2.81
C ALA A 68 2.42 6.38 2.42
N ALA A 69 2.69 6.25 1.13
CA ALA A 69 3.88 5.58 0.63
C ALA A 69 5.17 6.33 1.05
N ALA A 70 5.20 7.66 0.90
CA ALA A 70 6.33 8.49 1.29
C ALA A 70 6.61 8.40 2.79
N LEU A 71 5.58 8.45 3.64
CA LEU A 71 5.69 8.30 5.07
C LEU A 71 6.22 6.91 5.47
N ALA A 72 5.70 5.85 4.85
CA ALA A 72 6.16 4.49 5.13
C ALA A 72 7.65 4.31 4.77
N LEU A 73 8.08 4.83 3.62
CA LEU A 73 9.49 4.83 3.23
C LEU A 73 10.35 5.63 4.20
N GLY A 74 9.92 6.85 4.54
CA GLY A 74 10.63 7.72 5.48
C GLY A 74 10.81 7.08 6.86
N LYS A 75 9.77 6.44 7.40
CA LYS A 75 9.84 5.70 8.68
C LYS A 75 10.81 4.53 8.64
N ALA A 76 10.99 3.91 7.49
CA ALA A 76 11.94 2.82 7.28
C ALA A 76 13.37 3.31 6.98
N GLY A 77 13.56 4.61 6.73
CA GLY A 77 14.83 5.16 6.25
C GLY A 77 15.16 4.71 4.82
N LEU A 78 14.13 4.40 4.02
CA LEU A 78 14.25 3.93 2.64
C LEU A 78 13.87 5.04 1.65
N THR A 79 14.35 4.89 0.43
CA THR A 79 14.00 5.74 -0.73
C THR A 79 13.21 4.94 -1.77
N PRO A 80 12.53 5.58 -2.70
CA PRO A 80 11.90 4.87 -3.82
C PRO A 80 12.85 3.96 -4.60
N GLY A 81 14.13 4.32 -4.69
CA GLY A 81 15.16 3.52 -5.36
C GLY A 81 15.47 2.17 -4.69
N ASP A 82 15.10 2.01 -3.42
CA ASP A 82 15.28 0.76 -2.68
C ASP A 82 14.11 -0.22 -2.92
N ILE A 83 13.04 0.23 -3.56
CA ILE A 83 11.81 -0.54 -3.76
C ILE A 83 11.79 -1.13 -5.17
N ARG A 84 11.64 -2.43 -5.26
CA ARG A 84 11.62 -3.15 -6.55
C ARG A 84 10.29 -3.10 -7.26
N MET A 85 9.17 -3.07 -6.50
CA MET A 85 7.82 -3.07 -7.06
C MET A 85 6.80 -2.60 -6.02
N THR A 86 5.69 -2.10 -6.50
CA THR A 86 4.55 -1.65 -5.70
C THR A 86 3.29 -2.37 -6.14
N PHE A 87 2.51 -2.84 -5.19
CA PHE A 87 1.17 -3.39 -5.38
C PHE A 87 0.18 -2.47 -4.69
N ALA A 88 -0.67 -1.81 -5.46
CA ALA A 88 -1.67 -0.91 -4.91
C ALA A 88 -2.92 -0.86 -5.77
N GLY A 89 -4.00 -0.38 -5.19
CA GLY A 89 -5.27 -0.17 -5.86
C GLY A 89 -6.10 0.86 -5.12
N ASP A 90 -7.19 1.27 -5.75
CA ASP A 90 -8.10 2.27 -5.22
C ASP A 90 -9.56 1.83 -5.39
N LEU A 91 -10.48 2.62 -4.86
CA LEU A 91 -11.91 2.35 -4.91
C LEU A 91 -12.64 3.20 -5.95
N LEU A 92 -12.17 4.43 -6.18
CA LEU A 92 -12.91 5.42 -6.97
C LEU A 92 -12.83 5.18 -8.47
N ALA A 93 -11.67 4.89 -9.01
CA ALA A 93 -11.42 5.00 -10.43
C ALA A 93 -10.60 3.84 -11.03
N GLN A 94 -10.80 2.63 -10.53
CA GLN A 94 -10.24 1.41 -11.14
C GLN A 94 -8.73 1.48 -11.39
N THR A 95 -7.96 1.74 -10.36
CA THR A 95 -6.49 1.93 -10.37
C THR A 95 -6.00 3.27 -10.94
N THR A 96 -6.86 4.18 -11.31
CA THR A 96 -6.46 5.50 -11.83
C THR A 96 -5.76 6.31 -10.74
N ALA A 97 -6.38 6.43 -9.57
CA ALA A 97 -5.80 7.17 -8.44
C ALA A 97 -4.46 6.56 -8.00
N SER A 98 -4.39 5.24 -7.88
CA SER A 98 -3.16 4.52 -7.54
C SER A 98 -2.06 4.71 -8.57
N SER A 99 -2.40 4.63 -9.86
CA SER A 99 -1.43 4.80 -10.95
C SER A 99 -0.80 6.19 -10.91
N PHE A 100 -1.60 7.23 -10.78
CA PHE A 100 -1.08 8.60 -10.70
C PHE A 100 -0.35 8.88 -9.39
N GLY A 101 -0.85 8.37 -8.26
CA GLY A 101 -0.21 8.53 -6.96
C GLY A 101 1.20 7.92 -6.89
N ILE A 102 1.41 6.78 -7.52
CA ILE A 102 2.70 6.05 -7.49
C ILE A 102 3.62 6.43 -8.66
N ALA A 103 3.07 6.90 -9.78
CA ALA A 103 3.84 7.20 -11.00
C ALA A 103 5.06 8.12 -10.74
N GLY A 104 4.88 9.14 -9.88
CA GLY A 104 5.94 10.09 -9.54
C GLY A 104 7.10 9.50 -8.71
N MET A 105 6.95 8.30 -8.18
CA MET A 105 7.98 7.63 -7.38
C MET A 105 8.99 6.85 -8.23
N GLY A 106 8.68 6.58 -9.51
CA GLY A 106 9.56 5.81 -10.40
C GLY A 106 9.72 4.34 -10.01
N ILE A 107 8.78 3.79 -9.24
CA ILE A 107 8.78 2.38 -8.82
C ILE A 107 7.89 1.58 -9.78
N PRO A 108 8.30 0.39 -10.22
CA PRO A 108 7.42 -0.49 -10.99
C PRO A 108 6.11 -0.75 -10.25
N PHE A 109 4.98 -0.53 -10.92
CA PHE A 109 3.65 -0.54 -10.33
C PHE A 109 2.78 -1.65 -10.89
N TYR A 110 2.13 -2.38 -10.00
CA TYR A 110 1.11 -3.36 -10.31
C TYR A 110 -0.23 -2.91 -9.72
N GLY A 111 -1.12 -2.47 -10.60
CA GLY A 111 -2.47 -2.05 -10.23
C GLY A 111 -3.34 -3.24 -9.88
N LEU A 112 -3.99 -3.20 -8.72
CA LEU A 112 -4.92 -4.21 -8.23
C LEU A 112 -6.33 -3.62 -8.17
N PHE A 113 -7.30 -4.42 -8.55
CA PHE A 113 -8.69 -3.96 -8.57
C PHE A 113 -9.60 -4.99 -7.89
N GLY A 114 -9.60 -4.97 -6.59
CA GLY A 114 -10.41 -5.86 -5.75
C GLY A 114 -11.24 -5.11 -4.70
N ALA A 115 -11.43 -3.80 -4.84
CA ALA A 115 -12.10 -2.96 -3.85
C ALA A 115 -11.51 -3.21 -2.45
N CYS A 116 -12.32 -3.59 -1.46
CA CYS A 116 -11.83 -3.87 -0.10
C CYS A 116 -10.86 -5.06 -0.01
N SER A 117 -10.86 -5.98 -0.99
CA SER A 117 -9.91 -7.10 -1.02
C SER A 117 -8.50 -6.69 -1.46
N THR A 118 -8.34 -5.49 -2.05
CA THR A 118 -7.05 -4.98 -2.55
C THR A 118 -5.93 -5.06 -1.50
N ILE A 119 -6.23 -4.80 -0.22
CA ILE A 119 -5.22 -4.92 0.83
C ILE A 119 -4.72 -6.36 1.01
N GLY A 120 -5.61 -7.34 1.00
CA GLY A 120 -5.26 -8.75 1.07
C GLY A 120 -4.47 -9.21 -0.15
N GLU A 121 -4.88 -8.76 -1.33
CA GLU A 121 -4.18 -9.01 -2.60
C GLU A 121 -2.77 -8.42 -2.59
N SER A 122 -2.63 -7.14 -2.20
CA SER A 122 -1.35 -6.44 -2.11
C SER A 122 -0.39 -7.13 -1.15
N LEU A 123 -0.85 -7.47 0.05
CA LEU A 123 -0.03 -8.17 1.04
C LEU A 123 0.39 -9.56 0.57
N SER A 124 -0.51 -10.30 -0.08
CA SER A 124 -0.22 -11.64 -0.60
C SER A 124 0.81 -11.59 -1.72
N LEU A 125 0.62 -10.72 -2.71
CA LEU A 125 1.54 -10.56 -3.83
C LEU A 125 2.89 -10.01 -3.39
N GLY A 126 2.88 -9.01 -2.49
CA GLY A 126 4.09 -8.48 -1.89
C GLY A 126 4.89 -9.54 -1.15
N ALA A 127 4.22 -10.34 -0.32
CA ALA A 127 4.85 -11.44 0.40
C ALA A 127 5.45 -12.50 -0.54
N MET A 128 4.70 -12.89 -1.58
CA MET A 128 5.21 -13.83 -2.60
C MET A 128 6.42 -13.29 -3.37
N SER A 129 6.49 -11.98 -3.55
CA SER A 129 7.57 -11.34 -4.32
C SER A 129 8.90 -11.26 -3.58
N VAL A 130 8.89 -11.39 -2.25
CA VAL A 130 10.09 -11.29 -1.39
C VAL A 130 10.44 -12.59 -0.66
N ALA A 131 9.59 -13.62 -0.77
CA ALA A 131 9.75 -14.91 -0.11
C ALA A 131 10.91 -15.78 -0.64
#